data_35e5f5d0abed5990cebab9b284470160
#
_entry.id   35e5f5d0abed5990cebab9b284470160
#
_cell.length_a   1.000
_cell.length_b   1.000
_cell.length_c   1.000
_cell.angle_alpha   90.00
_cell.angle_beta   90.00
_cell.angle_gamma   90.00
#
_symmetry.space_group_name_H-M   'P 1'
#
loop_
_entity.id
_entity.type
_entity.pdbx_description
1 polymer ?
#
loop_
_entity_poly.entity_id
_entity_poly.type
_entity_poly.pdbx_seq_one_letter_code
_entity_poly.pdbx_strand_id
1 'polypeptide(L)'
;MRFLVVIACLISGFTWSQIVNIENKRIYDDTSGWSGSLDAGFSAQQNGQLFYNLNFRPRVQYKTRKNHFFVLGDVAYTGSNAQTYTNSGMMHFRYARRIKNGPWKWEFYTQIQYNELLNQRLRTLGGTGLRWKFVDTNNIRFFAGSSFFFEYEELQSDGVINEAVRWSNYLSWFITKKGLSFTGITYFQPQIDRLDDFRFSGQYTLGIGLTKRVDVRLEYNMFYDSNPPTNIRKMVFSTSAGVRLKLGE
;
A
#
# COMPACT_ATOMS: atom_id res chain seq x y z
N MET A 1 34.06 -8.71 28.37
CA MET A 1 33.09 -9.47 29.18
C MET A 1 31.72 -8.89 28.89
N ARG A 2 30.94 -9.60 28.05
CA ARG A 2 29.61 -10.18 28.37
C ARG A 2 28.53 -9.09 28.48
N PHE A 3 27.43 -8.98 27.69
CA PHE A 3 26.55 -9.97 27.06
C PHE A 3 25.91 -9.35 25.83
N LEU A 4 26.04 -9.99 24.70
CA LEU A 4 25.19 -9.80 23.55
C LEU A 4 23.98 -10.72 23.74
N VAL A 5 22.88 -10.20 24.20
CA VAL A 5 21.61 -10.91 24.19
C VAL A 5 20.97 -10.69 22.82
N VAL A 6 21.14 -11.66 21.95
CA VAL A 6 20.39 -11.79 20.72
C VAL A 6 19.01 -12.31 21.10
N ILE A 7 18.06 -11.43 21.30
CA ILE A 7 16.63 -11.81 21.34
C ILE A 7 16.17 -11.91 19.88
N ALA A 8 16.32 -13.09 19.32
CA ALA A 8 15.61 -13.48 18.10
C ALA A 8 14.16 -13.77 18.48
N CYS A 9 13.32 -12.73 18.56
CA CYS A 9 11.87 -12.92 18.59
C CYS A 9 11.43 -13.36 17.20
N LEU A 10 11.29 -14.65 17.00
CA LEU A 10 10.50 -15.26 15.94
C LEU A 10 9.04 -14.93 16.22
N ILE A 11 8.60 -13.73 15.87
CA ILE A 11 7.19 -13.43 15.78
C ILE A 11 6.74 -13.91 14.41
N SER A 12 6.14 -15.09 14.37
CA SER A 12 5.35 -15.56 13.24
C SER A 12 4.23 -14.53 13.01
N GLY A 13 4.48 -13.59 12.11
CA GLY A 13 3.53 -12.54 11.76
C GLY A 13 2.35 -13.17 11.02
N PHE A 14 1.19 -13.13 11.63
CA PHE A 14 -0.06 -13.26 10.92
C PHE A 14 -0.13 -12.09 9.92
N THR A 15 0.03 -12.39 8.63
CA THR A 15 -0.12 -11.42 7.55
C THR A 15 -1.60 -11.12 7.36
N TRP A 16 -2.06 -10.08 8.04
CA TRP A 16 -3.41 -9.55 7.89
C TRP A 16 -3.48 -8.72 6.62
N SER A 17 -4.63 -8.76 5.97
CA SER A 17 -4.96 -8.05 4.74
C SER A 17 -4.40 -6.63 4.69
N GLN A 18 -3.48 -6.39 3.78
CA GLN A 18 -2.93 -5.07 3.54
C GLN A 18 -3.82 -4.32 2.56
N ILE A 19 -4.34 -3.17 2.98
CA ILE A 19 -4.75 -2.17 2.02
C ILE A 19 -3.50 -1.69 1.31
N VAL A 20 -3.49 -1.88 0.01
CA VAL A 20 -2.32 -1.59 -0.79
C VAL A 20 -2.16 -0.08 -0.91
N ASN A 21 -1.16 0.45 -0.23
CA ASN A 21 -0.76 1.85 -0.38
C ASN A 21 0.00 2.04 -1.69
N ILE A 22 -0.66 2.68 -2.64
CA ILE A 22 -0.17 2.89 -4.00
C ILE A 22 0.94 3.95 -4.05
N GLU A 23 0.94 4.93 -3.14
CA GLU A 23 1.93 6.00 -3.14
C GLU A 23 3.34 5.51 -2.78
N ASN A 24 3.47 4.61 -1.80
CA ASN A 24 4.77 4.02 -1.45
C ASN A 24 5.31 3.05 -2.52
N LYS A 25 4.45 2.60 -3.43
CA LYS A 25 4.82 1.72 -4.54
C LYS A 25 5.24 2.47 -5.80
N ARG A 26 5.19 3.80 -5.80
CA ARG A 26 5.73 4.61 -6.90
C ARG A 26 7.25 4.51 -6.92
N ILE A 27 7.80 4.27 -8.10
CA ILE A 27 9.23 4.39 -8.34
C ILE A 27 9.50 5.88 -8.51
N TYR A 28 10.17 6.48 -7.52
CA TYR A 28 10.47 7.92 -7.50
C TYR A 28 11.72 8.30 -8.30
N ASP A 29 12.05 7.55 -9.34
CA ASP A 29 13.10 7.97 -10.26
C ASP A 29 12.64 9.18 -11.07
N ASP A 30 13.49 10.22 -11.12
CA ASP A 30 13.26 11.42 -11.93
C ASP A 30 13.46 11.18 -13.44
N THR A 31 13.79 9.96 -13.82
CA THR A 31 14.00 9.56 -15.22
C THR A 31 12.68 9.49 -15.98
N SER A 32 12.67 10.09 -17.17
CA SER A 32 11.58 9.91 -18.13
C SER A 32 11.73 8.56 -18.84
N GLY A 33 10.60 7.97 -19.26
CA GLY A 33 10.58 6.70 -19.97
C GLY A 33 9.89 5.60 -19.20
N TRP A 34 10.15 4.36 -19.58
CA TRP A 34 9.65 3.16 -18.95
C TRP A 34 10.50 2.78 -17.74
N SER A 35 9.85 2.40 -16.67
CA SER A 35 10.49 1.72 -15.54
C SER A 35 9.51 0.77 -14.88
N GLY A 36 10.03 -0.28 -14.26
CA GLY A 36 9.19 -1.27 -13.62
C GLY A 36 9.98 -2.19 -12.70
N SER A 37 9.24 -2.97 -11.92
CA SER A 37 9.79 -4.05 -11.10
C SER A 37 8.80 -5.19 -11.03
N LEU A 38 9.32 -6.38 -10.84
CA LEU A 38 8.55 -7.59 -10.57
C LEU A 38 9.09 -8.22 -9.30
N ASP A 39 8.25 -8.27 -8.27
CA ASP A 39 8.53 -9.03 -7.06
C ASP A 39 7.68 -10.30 -7.10
N ALA A 40 8.30 -11.47 -7.17
CA ALA A 40 7.64 -12.76 -7.16
C ALA A 40 8.29 -13.66 -6.12
N GLY A 41 7.50 -14.36 -5.35
CA GLY A 41 7.98 -15.27 -4.32
C GLY A 41 7.05 -16.46 -4.16
N PHE A 42 7.67 -17.62 -3.97
CA PHE A 42 6.99 -18.85 -3.62
C PHE A 42 7.75 -19.55 -2.50
N SER A 43 7.06 -20.01 -1.49
CA SER A 43 7.62 -20.90 -0.48
C SER A 43 6.64 -22.02 -0.15
N ALA A 44 7.16 -23.22 0.08
CA ALA A 44 6.41 -24.35 0.56
C ALA A 44 7.16 -24.97 1.74
N GLN A 45 6.46 -25.29 2.81
CA GLN A 45 7.00 -25.92 4.00
C GLN A 45 6.06 -27.01 4.49
N GLN A 46 6.60 -28.17 4.78
CA GLN A 46 5.88 -29.29 5.34
C GLN A 46 6.39 -29.61 6.74
N ASN A 47 5.47 -29.57 7.71
CA ASN A 47 5.70 -30.05 9.08
C ASN A 47 4.37 -30.60 9.60
N GLY A 48 4.06 -31.86 9.21
CA GLY A 48 2.73 -32.44 9.38
C GLY A 48 1.75 -32.00 8.30
N GLN A 49 1.45 -30.71 8.22
CA GLN A 49 0.67 -30.09 7.14
C GLN A 49 1.60 -29.38 6.15
N LEU A 50 1.21 -29.37 4.88
CA LEU A 50 1.89 -28.59 3.85
C LEU A 50 1.37 -27.16 3.86
N PHE A 51 2.25 -26.20 4.12
CA PHE A 51 1.98 -24.76 4.00
C PHE A 51 2.64 -24.22 2.73
N TYR A 52 1.94 -23.33 2.04
CA TYR A 52 2.48 -22.63 0.87
C TYR A 52 2.11 -21.15 0.92
N ASN A 53 3.04 -20.35 0.44
CA ASN A 53 2.90 -18.91 0.28
C ASN A 53 3.29 -18.54 -1.14
N LEU A 54 2.45 -17.75 -1.80
CA LEU A 54 2.69 -17.17 -3.11
C LEU A 54 2.48 -15.67 -3.02
N ASN A 55 3.41 -14.91 -3.58
CA ASN A 55 3.22 -13.49 -3.81
C ASN A 55 3.68 -13.12 -5.22
N PHE A 56 2.95 -12.20 -5.87
CA PHE A 56 3.26 -11.73 -7.21
C PHE A 56 2.88 -10.25 -7.32
N ARG A 57 3.88 -9.38 -7.53
CA ARG A 57 3.72 -7.92 -7.47
C ARG A 57 4.39 -7.23 -8.65
N PRO A 58 3.81 -7.26 -9.85
CA PRO A 58 4.28 -6.50 -10.99
C PRO A 58 4.01 -5.00 -10.80
N ARG A 59 4.96 -4.18 -11.22
CA ARG A 59 4.82 -2.72 -11.31
C ARG A 59 5.43 -2.24 -12.60
N VAL A 60 4.67 -1.43 -13.33
CA VAL A 60 5.13 -0.80 -14.57
C VAL A 60 4.69 0.66 -14.57
N GLN A 61 5.57 1.54 -14.95
CA GLN A 61 5.24 2.95 -15.15
C GLN A 61 5.88 3.50 -16.41
N TYR A 62 5.21 4.48 -17.00
CA TYR A 62 5.73 5.29 -18.09
C TYR A 62 5.61 6.76 -17.74
N LYS A 63 6.71 7.47 -17.72
CA LYS A 63 6.79 8.86 -17.29
C LYS A 63 7.31 9.75 -18.41
N THR A 64 6.61 10.83 -18.64
CA THR A 64 7.06 11.94 -19.49
C THR A 64 7.12 13.22 -18.67
N ARG A 65 7.60 14.31 -19.27
CA ARG A 65 7.62 15.62 -18.58
C ARG A 65 6.24 16.06 -18.06
N LYS A 66 5.15 15.69 -18.76
CA LYS A 66 3.78 16.12 -18.41
C LYS A 66 2.89 15.01 -17.89
N ASN A 67 3.09 13.77 -18.33
CA ASN A 67 2.21 12.64 -18.08
C ASN A 67 2.92 11.54 -17.31
N HIS A 68 2.19 10.83 -16.48
CA HIS A 68 2.67 9.66 -15.75
C HIS A 68 1.58 8.60 -15.73
N PHE A 69 1.87 7.45 -16.33
CA PHE A 69 1.05 6.26 -16.32
C PHE A 69 1.67 5.26 -15.34
N PHE A 70 0.86 4.63 -14.55
CA PHE A 70 1.29 3.67 -13.54
C PHE A 70 0.30 2.51 -13.45
N VAL A 71 0.82 1.27 -13.54
CA VAL A 71 0.07 0.03 -13.36
C VAL A 71 0.75 -0.78 -12.26
N LEU A 72 -0.03 -1.32 -11.38
CA LEU A 72 0.40 -2.12 -10.24
C LEU A 72 -0.52 -3.32 -10.08
N GLY A 73 0.06 -4.51 -9.94
CA GLY A 73 -0.60 -5.71 -9.48
C GLY A 73 -0.10 -6.12 -8.09
N ASP A 74 -0.95 -6.77 -7.31
CA ASP A 74 -0.56 -7.39 -6.03
C ASP A 74 -1.44 -8.61 -5.81
N VAL A 75 -0.86 -9.80 -5.85
CA VAL A 75 -1.53 -11.07 -5.57
C VAL A 75 -0.80 -11.73 -4.42
N ALA A 76 -1.55 -12.12 -3.40
CA ALA A 76 -1.02 -12.83 -2.24
C ALA A 76 -1.92 -14.02 -1.90
N TYR A 77 -1.31 -15.17 -1.79
CA TYR A 77 -1.96 -16.39 -1.36
C TYR A 77 -1.12 -17.08 -0.28
N THR A 78 -1.74 -17.43 0.83
CA THR A 78 -1.12 -18.22 1.90
C THR A 78 -2.14 -19.25 2.37
N GLY A 79 -1.77 -20.50 2.32
CA GLY A 79 -2.67 -21.58 2.71
C GLY A 79 -1.96 -22.86 3.12
N SER A 80 -2.77 -23.80 3.60
CA SER A 80 -2.38 -25.18 3.85
C SER A 80 -3.40 -26.13 3.17
N ASN A 81 -3.13 -27.42 3.21
CA ASN A 81 -4.10 -28.42 2.70
C ASN A 81 -5.46 -28.37 3.41
N ALA A 82 -5.52 -27.79 4.61
CA ALA A 82 -6.73 -27.73 5.43
C ALA A 82 -7.42 -26.37 5.43
N GLN A 83 -6.68 -25.28 5.19
CA GLN A 83 -7.21 -23.92 5.40
C GLN A 83 -6.47 -22.88 4.55
N THR A 84 -7.23 -21.91 4.04
CA THR A 84 -6.69 -20.68 3.43
C THR A 84 -6.55 -19.59 4.49
N TYR A 85 -5.38 -18.98 4.57
CA TYR A 85 -5.08 -17.90 5.51
C TYR A 85 -5.09 -16.52 4.86
N THR A 86 -4.71 -16.46 3.59
CA THR A 86 -4.74 -15.23 2.80
C THR A 86 -5.06 -15.60 1.36
N ASN A 87 -6.04 -14.93 0.80
CA ASN A 87 -6.34 -14.97 -0.63
C ASN A 87 -6.82 -13.58 -1.03
N SER A 88 -5.94 -12.86 -1.70
CA SER A 88 -6.22 -11.49 -2.12
C SER A 88 -5.53 -11.16 -3.42
N GLY A 89 -6.18 -10.32 -4.21
CA GLY A 89 -5.61 -9.81 -5.44
C GLY A 89 -6.09 -8.40 -5.73
N MET A 90 -5.22 -7.61 -6.33
CA MET A 90 -5.51 -6.25 -6.71
C MET A 90 -4.80 -5.89 -8.00
N MET A 91 -5.47 -5.12 -8.85
CA MET A 91 -4.88 -4.42 -9.97
C MET A 91 -5.28 -2.96 -9.92
N HIS A 92 -4.32 -2.06 -10.04
CA HIS A 92 -4.53 -0.62 -9.99
C HIS A 92 -3.89 0.05 -11.19
N PHE A 93 -4.63 0.92 -11.83
CA PHE A 93 -4.16 1.81 -12.88
C PHE A 93 -4.29 3.25 -12.40
N ARG A 94 -3.28 4.08 -12.69
CA ARG A 94 -3.32 5.53 -12.44
C ARG A 94 -2.69 6.29 -13.60
N TYR A 95 -3.37 7.33 -14.01
CA TYR A 95 -2.88 8.35 -14.91
C TYR A 95 -2.78 9.69 -14.18
N ALA A 96 -1.65 10.37 -14.26
CA ALA A 96 -1.47 11.69 -13.68
C ALA A 96 -0.90 12.66 -14.72
N ARG A 97 -1.52 13.82 -14.84
CA ARG A 97 -1.12 14.89 -15.76
C ARG A 97 -0.78 16.16 -14.99
N ARG A 98 0.40 16.71 -15.27
CA ARG A 98 0.81 18.00 -14.70
C ARG A 98 -0.03 19.14 -15.29
N ILE A 99 -0.61 19.97 -14.44
CA ILE A 99 -1.39 21.15 -14.82
C ILE A 99 -0.40 22.31 -15.00
N LYS A 100 -0.31 22.82 -16.22
CA LYS A 100 0.70 23.83 -16.60
C LYS A 100 2.11 23.37 -16.18
N ASN A 101 2.97 24.25 -15.72
CA ASN A 101 4.29 23.89 -15.16
C ASN A 101 4.29 24.03 -13.62
N GLY A 102 3.11 24.01 -13.00
CA GLY A 102 2.94 24.22 -11.57
C GLY A 102 3.08 22.94 -10.73
N PRO A 103 2.84 23.08 -9.41
CA PRO A 103 2.92 21.98 -8.45
C PRO A 103 1.70 21.05 -8.48
N TRP A 104 0.70 21.36 -9.29
CA TRP A 104 -0.55 20.63 -9.37
C TRP A 104 -0.51 19.54 -10.43
N LYS A 105 -1.12 18.39 -10.11
CA LYS A 105 -1.41 17.31 -11.05
C LYS A 105 -2.87 16.95 -10.97
N TRP A 106 -3.49 16.72 -12.11
CA TRP A 106 -4.76 16.03 -12.20
C TRP A 106 -4.48 14.53 -12.26
N GLU A 107 -5.25 13.74 -11.51
CA GLU A 107 -5.11 12.29 -11.42
C GLU A 107 -6.46 11.62 -11.75
N PHE A 108 -6.37 10.55 -12.52
CA PHE A 108 -7.43 9.58 -12.76
C PHE A 108 -6.92 8.22 -12.34
N TYR A 109 -7.75 7.41 -11.72
CA TYR A 109 -7.38 6.06 -11.32
C TYR A 109 -8.57 5.11 -11.34
N THR A 110 -8.27 3.82 -11.54
CA THR A 110 -9.22 2.73 -11.39
C THR A 110 -8.53 1.55 -10.71
N GLN A 111 -9.30 0.77 -9.98
CA GLN A 111 -8.81 -0.39 -9.24
C GLN A 111 -9.87 -1.48 -9.24
N ILE A 112 -9.42 -2.71 -9.37
CA ILE A 112 -10.19 -3.93 -9.14
C ILE A 112 -9.46 -4.76 -8.10
N GLN A 113 -10.19 -5.32 -7.14
CA GLN A 113 -9.61 -6.17 -6.10
C GLN A 113 -10.60 -7.18 -5.57
N TYR A 114 -10.07 -8.24 -4.99
CA TYR A 114 -10.78 -9.17 -4.12
C TYR A 114 -9.95 -9.42 -2.86
N ASN A 115 -10.61 -9.79 -1.75
CA ASN A 115 -9.94 -10.05 -0.50
C ASN A 115 -10.83 -10.86 0.44
N GLU A 116 -10.54 -12.16 0.58
CA GLU A 116 -11.34 -13.06 1.42
C GLU A 116 -11.32 -12.68 2.90
N LEU A 117 -10.20 -12.17 3.42
CA LEU A 117 -10.10 -11.75 4.82
C LEU A 117 -10.98 -10.52 5.16
N LEU A 118 -11.29 -9.70 4.16
CA LEU A 118 -12.18 -8.56 4.29
C LEU A 118 -13.60 -8.87 3.83
N ASN A 119 -13.91 -10.14 3.55
CA ASN A 119 -15.19 -10.55 3.00
C ASN A 119 -15.53 -9.87 1.67
N GLN A 120 -14.53 -9.45 0.90
CA GLN A 120 -14.67 -8.80 -0.41
C GLN A 120 -14.52 -9.82 -1.52
N ARG A 121 -15.62 -10.21 -2.17
CA ARG A 121 -15.60 -11.04 -3.38
C ARG A 121 -15.08 -10.26 -4.58
N LEU A 122 -15.59 -9.05 -4.75
CA LEU A 122 -15.20 -8.11 -5.79
C LEU A 122 -15.34 -6.69 -5.27
N ARG A 123 -14.33 -5.88 -5.47
CA ARG A 123 -14.40 -4.44 -5.26
C ARG A 123 -13.79 -3.74 -6.45
N THR A 124 -14.56 -2.87 -7.09
CA THR A 124 -14.08 -2.00 -8.15
C THR A 124 -14.25 -0.56 -7.75
N LEU A 125 -13.30 0.27 -8.13
CA LEU A 125 -13.42 1.70 -7.93
C LEU A 125 -12.81 2.47 -9.09
N GLY A 126 -13.38 3.64 -9.36
CA GLY A 126 -12.87 4.59 -10.35
C GLY A 126 -13.03 6.01 -9.86
N GLY A 127 -11.99 6.80 -10.00
CA GLY A 127 -11.99 8.13 -9.42
C GLY A 127 -11.07 9.13 -10.13
N THR A 128 -11.27 10.40 -9.79
CA THR A 128 -10.48 11.51 -10.30
C THR A 128 -10.30 12.58 -9.25
N GLY A 129 -9.19 13.31 -9.32
CA GLY A 129 -8.89 14.33 -8.35
C GLY A 129 -7.65 15.15 -8.66
N LEU A 130 -7.27 15.93 -7.71
CA LEU A 130 -6.11 16.82 -7.78
C LEU A 130 -5.08 16.43 -6.73
N ARG A 131 -3.82 16.50 -7.13
CA ARG A 131 -2.66 16.34 -6.26
C ARG A 131 -1.85 17.61 -6.26
N TRP A 132 -1.50 18.08 -5.10
CA TRP A 132 -0.66 19.25 -4.87
C TRP A 132 0.65 18.86 -4.20
N LYS A 133 1.77 19.22 -4.82
CA LYS A 133 3.11 19.13 -4.23
C LYS A 133 3.44 20.48 -3.60
N PHE A 134 3.22 20.63 -2.30
CA PHE A 134 3.35 21.92 -1.61
C PHE A 134 4.71 22.13 -0.95
N VAL A 135 5.48 21.06 -0.71
CA VAL A 135 6.90 21.13 -0.34
C VAL A 135 7.70 20.22 -1.26
N ASP A 136 8.79 20.75 -1.80
CA ASP A 136 9.69 20.01 -2.68
C ASP A 136 11.12 20.53 -2.52
N THR A 137 11.83 19.96 -1.56
CA THR A 137 13.25 20.21 -1.33
C THR A 137 14.04 18.92 -1.52
N ASN A 138 15.35 18.96 -1.52
CA ASN A 138 16.21 17.78 -1.65
C ASN A 138 15.92 16.74 -0.55
N ASN A 139 15.53 17.17 0.64
CA ASN A 139 15.40 16.33 1.81
C ASN A 139 13.94 16.13 2.28
N ILE A 140 13.02 16.98 1.83
CA ILE A 140 11.64 16.99 2.32
C ILE A 140 10.70 17.19 1.14
N ARG A 141 9.75 16.29 0.99
CA ARG A 141 8.66 16.40 0.01
C ARG A 141 7.33 16.11 0.68
N PHE A 142 6.36 16.99 0.49
CA PHE A 142 4.99 16.80 0.94
C PHE A 142 4.01 16.94 -0.22
N PHE A 143 3.02 16.06 -0.21
CA PHE A 143 1.94 16.06 -1.18
C PHE A 143 0.61 15.95 -0.45
N ALA A 144 -0.36 16.73 -0.88
CA ALA A 144 -1.76 16.56 -0.53
C ALA A 144 -2.55 16.18 -1.77
N GLY A 145 -3.55 15.34 -1.63
CA GLY A 145 -4.45 15.01 -2.72
C GLY A 145 -5.88 14.95 -2.24
N SER A 146 -6.80 15.33 -3.13
CA SER A 146 -8.23 15.27 -2.91
C SER A 146 -8.91 14.77 -4.18
N SER A 147 -9.75 13.76 -4.06
CA SER A 147 -10.41 13.10 -5.18
C SER A 147 -11.76 12.55 -4.78
N PHE A 148 -12.63 12.38 -5.76
CA PHE A 148 -13.87 11.63 -5.61
C PHE A 148 -13.74 10.33 -6.39
N PHE A 149 -14.28 9.25 -5.83
CA PHE A 149 -14.37 7.97 -6.53
C PHE A 149 -15.72 7.29 -6.27
N PHE A 150 -16.18 6.59 -7.28
CA PHE A 150 -17.26 5.63 -7.17
C PHE A 150 -16.68 4.28 -6.81
N GLU A 151 -17.34 3.60 -5.88
CA GLU A 151 -17.00 2.27 -5.38
C GLU A 151 -18.18 1.34 -5.56
N TYR A 152 -17.90 0.15 -6.10
CA TYR A 152 -18.80 -1.00 -6.11
C TYR A 152 -18.12 -2.11 -5.33
N GLU A 153 -18.77 -2.67 -4.34
CA GLU A 153 -18.26 -3.73 -3.48
C GLU A 153 -19.31 -4.84 -3.34
N GLU A 154 -18.93 -6.07 -3.69
CA GLU A 154 -19.72 -7.28 -3.50
C GLU A 154 -19.11 -8.10 -2.37
N LEU A 155 -19.89 -8.41 -1.33
CA LEU A 155 -19.48 -9.23 -0.21
C LEU A 155 -19.49 -10.71 -0.57
N GLN A 156 -18.54 -11.48 -0.02
CA GLN A 156 -18.41 -12.91 -0.32
C GLN A 156 -19.43 -13.75 0.45
N SER A 157 -19.81 -13.35 1.68
CA SER A 157 -20.65 -14.16 2.58
C SER A 157 -22.11 -14.27 2.15
N ASP A 158 -22.66 -13.22 1.58
CA ASP A 158 -24.10 -13.07 1.33
C ASP A 158 -24.42 -12.44 -0.05
N GLY A 159 -23.40 -12.09 -0.82
CA GLY A 159 -23.56 -11.43 -2.12
C GLY A 159 -24.16 -10.01 -2.03
N VAL A 160 -24.19 -9.41 -0.85
CA VAL A 160 -24.65 -8.03 -0.69
C VAL A 160 -23.77 -7.09 -1.49
N ILE A 161 -24.41 -6.22 -2.25
CA ILE A 161 -23.76 -5.20 -3.07
C ILE A 161 -23.85 -3.86 -2.35
N ASN A 162 -22.71 -3.23 -2.16
CA ASN A 162 -22.59 -1.88 -1.64
C ASN A 162 -22.04 -0.96 -2.73
N GLU A 163 -22.76 0.11 -3.01
CA GLU A 163 -22.33 1.17 -3.91
C GLU A 163 -22.16 2.47 -3.13
N ALA A 164 -21.06 3.17 -3.35
CA ALA A 164 -20.78 4.39 -2.62
C ALA A 164 -19.99 5.38 -3.48
N VAL A 165 -20.23 6.66 -3.25
CA VAL A 165 -19.32 7.73 -3.68
C VAL A 165 -18.58 8.21 -2.45
N ARG A 166 -17.23 8.15 -2.52
CA ARG A 166 -16.37 8.57 -1.42
C ARG A 166 -15.50 9.76 -1.81
N TRP A 167 -15.28 10.62 -0.84
CA TRP A 167 -14.34 11.73 -0.95
C TRP A 167 -13.00 11.32 -0.34
N SER A 168 -12.02 11.04 -1.18
CA SER A 168 -10.70 10.58 -0.75
C SER A 168 -9.74 11.74 -0.60
N ASN A 169 -9.29 11.98 0.61
CA ASN A 169 -8.26 12.96 0.93
C ASN A 169 -7.01 12.23 1.42
N TYR A 170 -5.83 12.65 0.97
CA TYR A 170 -4.59 12.09 1.47
C TYR A 170 -3.50 13.13 1.69
N LEU A 171 -2.64 12.81 2.64
CA LEU A 171 -1.38 13.49 2.88
C LEU A 171 -0.26 12.47 2.77
N SER A 172 0.76 12.75 1.95
CA SER A 172 1.94 11.91 1.88
C SER A 172 3.22 12.73 2.03
N TRP A 173 4.24 12.12 2.63
CA TRP A 173 5.50 12.78 2.88
C TRP A 173 6.69 11.87 2.67
N PHE A 174 7.79 12.52 2.35
CA PHE A 174 9.12 11.97 2.20
C PHE A 174 10.09 12.87 2.94
N ILE A 175 10.72 12.37 3.99
CA ILE A 175 11.69 13.12 4.79
C ILE A 175 12.96 12.30 4.87
N THR A 176 14.10 12.88 4.48
CA THR A 176 15.41 12.23 4.56
C THR A 176 16.40 13.16 5.24
N LYS A 177 17.09 12.71 6.26
CA LYS A 177 18.10 13.51 6.95
C LYS A 177 19.16 12.61 7.59
N LYS A 178 20.45 12.77 7.18
CA LYS A 178 21.62 12.13 7.83
C LYS A 178 21.41 10.65 8.19
N GLY A 179 21.07 9.81 7.22
CA GLY A 179 20.86 8.37 7.45
C GLY A 179 19.49 7.98 7.99
N LEU A 180 18.61 8.95 8.28
CA LEU A 180 17.21 8.72 8.62
C LEU A 180 16.33 8.98 7.38
N SER A 181 15.38 8.09 7.12
CA SER A 181 14.31 8.30 6.15
C SER A 181 12.96 8.00 6.80
N PHE A 182 12.04 8.94 6.69
CA PHE A 182 10.67 8.75 7.15
C PHE A 182 9.72 9.03 6.01
N THR A 183 9.01 8.00 5.57
CA THR A 183 8.02 8.09 4.50
C THR A 183 6.67 7.69 5.04
N GLY A 184 5.64 8.36 4.61
CA GLY A 184 4.30 8.01 5.04
C GLY A 184 3.24 8.52 4.09
N ILE A 185 2.08 7.91 4.22
CA ILE A 185 0.84 8.38 3.63
C ILE A 185 -0.32 8.04 4.55
N THR A 186 -1.26 8.95 4.62
CA THR A 186 -2.52 8.80 5.33
C THR A 186 -3.67 9.15 4.40
N TYR A 187 -4.70 8.32 4.36
CA TYR A 187 -5.94 8.55 3.65
C TYR A 187 -7.09 8.72 4.65
N PHE A 188 -8.00 9.63 4.34
CA PHE A 188 -9.30 9.78 4.97
C PHE A 188 -10.37 9.79 3.87
N GLN A 189 -11.31 8.85 3.92
CA GLN A 189 -12.25 8.55 2.84
C GLN A 189 -13.69 8.43 3.34
N PRO A 190 -14.34 9.55 3.72
CA PRO A 190 -15.76 9.53 4.08
C PRO A 190 -16.63 9.26 2.86
N GLN A 191 -17.76 8.60 3.08
CA GLN A 191 -18.82 8.48 2.12
C GLN A 191 -19.61 9.81 2.04
N ILE A 192 -19.97 10.27 0.83
CA ILE A 192 -20.47 11.64 0.66
C ILE A 192 -21.84 11.82 1.29
N ASP A 193 -22.71 10.82 1.17
CA ASP A 193 -24.08 10.84 1.69
C ASP A 193 -24.19 10.42 3.17
N ARG A 194 -23.12 9.81 3.72
CA ARG A 194 -23.01 9.37 5.12
C ARG A 194 -21.62 9.64 5.64
N LEU A 195 -21.33 10.83 6.12
CA LEU A 195 -19.98 11.23 6.56
C LEU A 195 -19.47 10.48 7.79
N ASP A 196 -20.37 9.84 8.55
CA ASP A 196 -20.06 8.92 9.66
C ASP A 196 -19.55 7.55 9.18
N ASP A 197 -19.84 7.18 7.92
CA ASP A 197 -19.25 6.06 7.22
C ASP A 197 -17.95 6.51 6.55
N PHE A 198 -16.84 6.29 7.23
CA PHE A 198 -15.53 6.68 6.72
C PHE A 198 -14.48 5.58 6.88
N ARG A 199 -13.53 5.59 5.98
CA ARG A 199 -12.33 4.76 6.05
C ARG A 199 -11.11 5.65 6.31
N PHE A 200 -10.27 5.19 7.21
CA PHE A 200 -8.98 5.80 7.49
C PHE A 200 -7.88 4.75 7.28
N SER A 201 -6.87 5.08 6.48
CA SER A 201 -5.74 4.17 6.26
C SER A 201 -4.42 4.90 6.26
N GLY A 202 -3.39 4.23 6.75
CA GLY A 202 -2.05 4.81 6.81
C GLY A 202 -0.98 3.75 6.59
N GLN A 203 0.11 4.17 5.97
CA GLN A 203 1.32 3.37 5.85
C GLN A 203 2.53 4.25 6.13
N TYR A 204 3.37 3.81 7.02
CA TYR A 204 4.53 4.55 7.50
C TYR A 204 5.76 3.67 7.46
N THR A 205 6.86 4.20 6.96
CA THR A 205 8.14 3.51 6.91
C THR A 205 9.21 4.41 7.49
N LEU A 206 9.88 3.91 8.53
CA LEU A 206 11.08 4.51 9.11
C LEU A 206 12.29 3.70 8.67
N GLY A 207 13.23 4.33 7.99
CA GLY A 207 14.52 3.75 7.63
C GLY A 207 15.62 4.42 8.43
N ILE A 208 16.49 3.62 9.07
CA ILE A 208 17.61 4.08 9.88
C ILE A 208 18.90 3.48 9.29
N GLY A 209 19.73 4.31 8.68
CA GLY A 209 21.06 3.92 8.22
C GLY A 209 22.01 3.79 9.42
N LEU A 210 22.39 2.56 9.78
CA LEU A 210 23.35 2.28 10.83
C LEU A 210 24.79 2.45 10.33
N THR A 211 25.01 2.07 9.08
CA THR A 211 26.28 2.24 8.37
C THR A 211 26.02 2.58 6.90
N LYS A 212 27.07 2.81 6.10
CA LYS A 212 26.91 2.97 4.64
C LYS A 212 26.24 1.76 3.96
N ARG A 213 26.36 0.57 4.57
CA ARG A 213 25.92 -0.71 4.02
C ARG A 213 24.74 -1.34 4.75
N VAL A 214 24.37 -0.87 5.94
CA VAL A 214 23.36 -1.48 6.79
C VAL A 214 22.29 -0.46 7.12
N ASP A 215 21.04 -0.75 6.74
CA ASP A 215 19.86 0.00 7.12
C ASP A 215 18.89 -0.88 7.92
N VAL A 216 18.31 -0.36 8.97
CA VAL A 216 17.12 -0.94 9.62
C VAL A 216 15.88 -0.28 9.04
N ARG A 217 14.84 -1.06 8.76
CA ARG A 217 13.56 -0.58 8.25
C ARG A 217 12.45 -1.07 9.17
N LEU A 218 11.61 -0.13 9.59
CA LEU A 218 10.39 -0.39 10.34
C LEU A 218 9.21 0.06 9.47
N GLU A 219 8.21 -0.80 9.33
CA GLU A 219 6.99 -0.49 8.60
C GLU A 219 5.79 -0.66 9.51
N TYR A 220 4.84 0.28 9.43
CA TYR A 220 3.57 0.24 10.11
C TYR A 220 2.46 0.55 9.11
N ASN A 221 1.50 -0.36 9.01
CA ASN A 221 0.31 -0.20 8.17
C ASN A 221 -0.92 -0.27 9.06
N MET A 222 -1.90 0.60 8.83
CA MET A 222 -3.17 0.59 9.54
C MET A 222 -4.33 0.84 8.60
N PHE A 223 -5.44 0.22 8.93
CA PHE A 223 -6.73 0.43 8.29
C PHE A 223 -7.83 0.46 9.33
N TYR A 224 -8.70 1.43 9.22
CA TYR A 224 -9.90 1.58 10.02
C TYR A 224 -11.09 1.79 9.10
N ASP A 225 -12.16 1.04 9.32
CA ASP A 225 -13.46 1.20 8.70
C ASP A 225 -14.49 1.46 9.80
N SER A 226 -15.21 2.57 9.73
CA SER A 226 -16.20 2.93 10.74
C SER A 226 -17.43 2.01 10.69
N ASN A 227 -17.73 1.47 9.49
CA ASN A 227 -18.87 0.62 9.23
C ASN A 227 -18.49 -0.64 8.43
N PRO A 228 -17.67 -1.56 9.00
CA PRO A 228 -17.22 -2.76 8.30
C PRO A 228 -18.35 -3.77 8.14
N PRO A 229 -18.23 -4.73 7.21
CA PRO A 229 -19.14 -5.87 7.12
C PRO A 229 -19.23 -6.65 8.43
N THR A 230 -20.34 -7.37 8.63
CA THR A 230 -20.56 -8.21 9.81
C THR A 230 -19.38 -9.16 10.04
N ASN A 231 -18.94 -9.28 11.29
CA ASN A 231 -17.78 -10.09 11.73
C ASN A 231 -16.40 -9.59 11.28
N ILE A 232 -16.29 -8.44 10.59
CA ILE A 232 -15.00 -7.82 10.28
C ILE A 232 -14.65 -6.77 11.34
N ARG A 233 -13.39 -6.76 11.77
CA ARG A 233 -12.92 -5.78 12.77
C ARG A 233 -12.84 -4.39 12.17
N LYS A 234 -13.26 -3.38 12.95
CA LYS A 234 -13.15 -1.96 12.55
C LYS A 234 -11.71 -1.53 12.30
N MET A 235 -10.77 -2.06 13.06
CA MET A 235 -9.35 -1.69 12.95
C MET A 235 -8.48 -2.91 12.71
N VAL A 236 -7.63 -2.80 11.69
CA VAL A 236 -6.61 -3.79 11.35
C VAL A 236 -5.27 -3.06 11.20
N PHE A 237 -4.22 -3.61 11.75
CA PHE A 237 -2.87 -3.07 11.57
C PHE A 237 -1.84 -4.19 11.38
N SER A 238 -0.73 -3.85 10.77
CA SER A 238 0.45 -4.71 10.69
C SER A 238 1.70 -3.89 10.94
N THR A 239 2.68 -4.53 11.55
CA THR A 239 4.01 -3.94 11.73
C THR A 239 5.07 -4.96 11.30
N SER A 240 6.11 -4.48 10.66
CA SER A 240 7.26 -5.31 10.30
C SER A 240 8.56 -4.56 10.54
N ALA A 241 9.60 -5.32 10.89
CA ALA A 241 10.95 -4.82 11.04
C ALA A 241 11.90 -5.68 10.22
N GLY A 242 12.85 -5.04 9.56
CA GLY A 242 13.84 -5.75 8.75
C GLY A 242 15.16 -5.01 8.69
N VAL A 243 16.20 -5.75 8.35
CA VAL A 243 17.55 -5.22 8.11
C VAL A 243 17.84 -5.35 6.61
N ARG A 244 18.30 -4.28 6.01
CA ARG A 244 18.76 -4.26 4.62
C ARG A 244 20.27 -4.17 4.58
N LEU A 245 20.91 -5.10 3.89
CA LEU A 245 22.31 -5.04 3.53
C LEU A 245 22.45 -4.54 2.09
N LYS A 246 23.24 -3.49 1.89
CA LYS A 246 23.62 -2.99 0.55
C LYS A 246 24.95 -3.65 0.18
N LEU A 247 24.93 -4.46 -0.86
CA LEU A 247 26.13 -5.13 -1.39
C LEU A 247 26.54 -4.40 -2.67
N GLY A 248 27.80 -3.99 -2.77
CA GLY A 248 28.38 -3.42 -4.00
C GLY A 248 28.24 -1.90 -4.13
N GLU A 249 28.94 -1.14 -3.31
CA GLU A 249 29.54 0.17 -3.58
C GLU A 249 31.03 0.08 -3.31
#